data_9d8ae51f4d224c82d27aa0d74e4d45fc
#
_entry.id   9d8ae51f4d224c82d27aa0d74e4d45fc
#
_cell.length_a   1.000
_cell.length_b   1.000
_cell.length_c   1.000
_cell.angle_alpha   90.00
_cell.angle_beta   90.00
_cell.angle_gamma   90.00
#
_symmetry.space_group_name_H-M   'P 1'
#
loop_
_entity.id
_entity.type
_entity.pdbx_description
1 polymer ?
#
loop_
_entity_poly.entity_id
_entity_poly.type
_entity_poly.pdbx_seq_one_letter_code
_entity_poly.pdbx_strand_id
1 'polypeptide(L)'
;AQRNEEEMLMSQSRPSETANEQDAAPVLAATNDPALKRILERIDTLGLTSNLLELKLQGYTIVKSVLSQDRINRAKAAILRRVESTVHKSIDPDTATNDDFNGMSYQHYLLFDDAVFPEILLEPKPLALIDYLLGESCVLSSMGSHFRGPGGMPLGIHADGQTDGFLTDAASIANCNYALTPYSQEQGALVIFPGSHLKKRQPTLHENWKTGDETLMDIMGKKLSPSELDEVNWELPRGAVTVEIAPGDAVIWHGNTWHGGWRRDVPGTRINLAAYFCRPFMSTQERRGDDRYPEVFARYADDLTFAKLLGEKTFNGWREEGPDLTGKKTSPRGLYD
;
A
#
# COMPACT_ATOMS: atom_id res chain seq x y z
N ALA A 1 9.07 -46.15 -58.62
CA ALA A 1 8.39 -44.85 -58.42
C ALA A 1 8.28 -44.46 -56.93
N GLN A 2 8.93 -45.17 -55.98
CA GLN A 2 8.90 -44.93 -54.54
C GLN A 2 10.27 -44.66 -53.93
N ARG A 3 11.30 -44.43 -54.73
CA ARG A 3 12.68 -44.18 -54.24
C ARG A 3 13.14 -42.74 -54.39
N ASN A 4 12.35 -41.86 -55.04
CA ASN A 4 12.75 -40.46 -55.31
C ASN A 4 12.08 -39.43 -54.36
N GLU A 5 11.19 -39.84 -53.45
CA GLU A 5 10.57 -38.91 -52.49
C GLU A 5 11.31 -38.85 -51.17
N GLU A 6 12.10 -39.85 -50.78
CA GLU A 6 12.88 -39.82 -49.56
C GLU A 6 14.21 -39.06 -49.67
N GLU A 7 14.77 -38.88 -50.85
CA GLU A 7 15.97 -38.06 -51.05
C GLU A 7 15.69 -36.55 -51.17
N MET A 8 14.45 -36.14 -51.39
CA MET A 8 14.09 -34.73 -51.50
C MET A 8 13.73 -34.10 -50.14
N LEU A 9 13.58 -34.91 -49.09
CA LEU A 9 13.29 -34.46 -47.71
C LEU A 9 14.53 -34.29 -46.85
N MET A 10 15.71 -34.67 -47.33
CA MET A 10 16.97 -34.58 -46.55
C MET A 10 17.87 -33.40 -46.98
N SER A 11 17.40 -32.52 -47.84
CA SER A 11 18.15 -31.34 -48.30
C SER A 11 17.57 -30.01 -47.86
N GLN A 12 16.83 -29.99 -46.75
CA GLN A 12 16.59 -28.72 -46.05
C GLN A 12 17.75 -28.50 -45.09
N SER A 13 18.65 -27.64 -45.50
CA SER A 13 19.73 -27.07 -44.73
C SER A 13 19.19 -26.62 -43.37
N ARG A 14 19.73 -27.23 -42.31
CA ARG A 14 19.63 -26.64 -40.95
C ARG A 14 20.06 -25.19 -41.05
N PRO A 15 19.26 -24.24 -40.56
CA PRO A 15 19.76 -22.89 -40.36
C PRO A 15 20.96 -23.02 -39.39
N SER A 16 22.06 -22.41 -39.75
CA SER A 16 23.22 -22.26 -38.86
C SER A 16 22.73 -21.51 -37.63
N GLU A 17 22.58 -22.22 -36.54
CA GLU A 17 22.43 -21.64 -35.21
C GLU A 17 23.76 -20.93 -34.82
N THR A 18 23.96 -19.76 -35.34
CA THR A 18 24.62 -18.72 -34.63
C THR A 18 23.52 -18.02 -33.84
N ALA A 19 23.04 -18.66 -32.77
CA ALA A 19 22.31 -17.97 -31.72
C ALA A 19 23.24 -16.84 -31.25
N ASN A 20 22.95 -15.64 -31.67
CA ASN A 20 23.60 -14.44 -31.18
C ASN A 20 23.34 -14.42 -29.67
N GLU A 21 24.38 -14.32 -28.85
CA GLU A 21 24.24 -14.16 -27.39
C GLU A 21 23.29 -13.00 -26.99
N GLN A 22 22.95 -12.15 -27.96
CA GLN A 22 21.95 -11.08 -27.83
C GLN A 22 20.50 -11.62 -27.84
N ASP A 23 20.22 -12.80 -28.41
CA ASP A 23 18.87 -13.40 -28.40
C ASP A 23 18.59 -14.26 -27.16
N ALA A 24 19.59 -14.55 -26.35
CA ALA A 24 19.43 -15.17 -25.04
C ALA A 24 19.01 -14.19 -23.93
N ALA A 25 18.62 -12.96 -24.29
CA ALA A 25 18.36 -11.86 -23.36
C ALA A 25 16.92 -11.60 -22.91
N PRO A 26 15.85 -12.39 -23.12
CA PRO A 26 14.55 -12.00 -22.60
C PRO A 26 14.47 -12.01 -21.08
N VAL A 27 15.27 -12.83 -20.41
CA VAL A 27 15.28 -12.88 -18.93
C VAL A 27 16.17 -11.78 -18.34
N LEU A 28 17.23 -11.38 -19.03
CA LEU A 28 18.09 -10.27 -18.64
C LEU A 28 17.58 -8.92 -19.18
N ALA A 29 16.78 -8.91 -20.23
CA ALA A 29 16.15 -7.71 -20.77
C ALA A 29 15.18 -7.07 -19.77
N ALA A 30 14.58 -7.83 -18.86
CA ALA A 30 13.79 -7.29 -17.76
C ALA A 30 14.64 -6.42 -16.80
N THR A 31 15.97 -6.65 -16.75
CA THR A 31 16.89 -5.83 -15.96
C THR A 31 17.35 -4.57 -16.68
N ASN A 32 17.04 -4.44 -17.95
CA ASN A 32 17.32 -3.27 -18.77
C ASN A 32 16.11 -2.35 -18.98
N ASP A 33 15.00 -2.61 -18.30
CA ASP A 33 13.84 -1.70 -18.29
C ASP A 33 14.28 -0.36 -17.71
N PRO A 34 14.18 0.74 -18.48
CA PRO A 34 14.62 2.06 -18.02
C PRO A 34 13.88 2.51 -16.76
N ALA A 35 12.59 2.17 -16.62
CA ALA A 35 11.81 2.53 -15.45
C ALA A 35 12.30 1.78 -14.21
N LEU A 36 12.52 0.47 -14.31
CA LEU A 36 13.06 -0.32 -13.19
C LEU A 36 14.46 0.18 -12.80
N LYS A 37 15.30 0.51 -13.78
CA LYS A 37 16.63 1.04 -13.51
C LYS A 37 16.55 2.34 -12.71
N ARG A 38 15.72 3.30 -13.13
CA ARG A 38 15.49 4.56 -12.39
C ARG A 38 15.01 4.32 -10.97
N ILE A 39 14.07 3.39 -10.79
CA ILE A 39 13.54 3.02 -9.46
C ILE A 39 14.67 2.50 -8.56
N LEU A 40 15.49 1.57 -9.07
CA LEU A 40 16.58 0.97 -8.31
C LEU A 40 17.67 1.98 -7.97
N GLU A 41 18.05 2.86 -8.91
CA GLU A 41 18.99 3.96 -8.70
C GLU A 41 18.46 4.94 -7.62
N ARG A 42 17.16 5.24 -7.64
CA ARG A 42 16.53 6.09 -6.63
C ARG A 42 16.52 5.41 -5.26
N ILE A 43 16.21 4.13 -5.18
CA ILE A 43 16.24 3.33 -3.95
C ILE A 43 17.65 3.34 -3.34
N ASP A 44 18.68 3.12 -4.15
CA ASP A 44 20.07 3.15 -3.71
C ASP A 44 20.49 4.54 -3.23
N THR A 45 20.19 5.57 -4.01
CA THR A 45 20.47 6.98 -3.64
C THR A 45 19.81 7.39 -2.33
N LEU A 46 18.61 6.88 -2.04
CA LEU A 46 17.88 7.15 -0.80
C LEU A 46 18.30 6.24 0.37
N GLY A 47 19.26 5.32 0.17
CA GLY A 47 19.76 4.40 1.18
C GLY A 47 18.74 3.34 1.57
N LEU A 48 17.88 2.90 0.66
CA LEU A 48 16.75 2.00 0.92
C LEU A 48 16.99 0.55 0.45
N THR A 49 18.22 0.18 0.11
CA THR A 49 18.52 -1.16 -0.41
C THR A 49 18.14 -2.26 0.58
N SER A 50 18.39 -2.07 1.88
CA SER A 50 17.96 -3.03 2.93
C SER A 50 16.44 -3.11 3.01
N ASN A 51 15.74 -1.97 2.94
CA ASN A 51 14.27 -1.92 2.94
C ASN A 51 13.68 -2.65 1.73
N LEU A 52 14.30 -2.52 0.56
CA LEU A 52 13.90 -3.26 -0.63
C LEU A 52 14.03 -4.77 -0.44
N LEU A 53 15.12 -5.25 0.18
CA LEU A 53 15.31 -6.67 0.47
C LEU A 53 14.27 -7.19 1.47
N GLU A 54 14.00 -6.45 2.54
CA GLU A 54 12.94 -6.78 3.50
C GLU A 54 11.58 -6.88 2.79
N LEU A 55 11.24 -5.88 1.98
CA LEU A 55 9.98 -5.85 1.24
C LEU A 55 9.81 -7.05 0.31
N LYS A 56 10.90 -7.47 -0.35
CA LYS A 56 10.90 -8.68 -1.20
C LYS A 56 10.75 -9.97 -0.43
N LEU A 57 11.43 -10.10 0.70
CA LEU A 57 11.48 -11.34 1.47
C LEU A 57 10.30 -11.49 2.42
N GLN A 58 9.90 -10.40 3.06
CA GLN A 58 8.90 -10.40 4.13
C GLN A 58 7.54 -9.83 3.69
N GLY A 59 7.50 -9.12 2.55
CA GLY A 59 6.29 -8.45 2.06
C GLY A 59 6.02 -7.11 2.73
N TYR A 60 6.86 -6.66 3.64
CA TYR A 60 6.78 -5.35 4.29
C TYR A 60 8.18 -4.85 4.71
N THR A 61 8.27 -3.57 4.97
CA THR A 61 9.46 -2.92 5.53
C THR A 61 9.09 -1.69 6.34
N ILE A 62 9.99 -1.26 7.22
CA ILE A 62 9.84 -0.06 8.06
C ILE A 62 10.90 0.96 7.65
N VAL A 63 10.47 2.14 7.25
CA VAL A 63 11.34 3.29 6.99
C VAL A 63 11.28 4.21 8.19
N LYS A 64 12.43 4.39 8.84
CA LYS A 64 12.53 5.19 10.06
C LYS A 64 12.61 6.68 9.76
N SER A 65 12.03 7.49 10.67
CA SER A 65 12.17 8.96 10.69
C SER A 65 11.84 9.62 9.35
N VAL A 66 10.75 9.20 8.71
CA VAL A 66 10.27 9.76 7.44
C VAL A 66 9.73 11.17 7.66
N LEU A 67 8.94 11.38 8.72
CA LEU A 67 8.29 12.65 8.99
C LEU A 67 9.04 13.44 10.09
N SER A 68 9.18 14.73 9.88
CA SER A 68 9.62 15.66 10.93
C SER A 68 8.55 15.84 12.01
N GLN A 69 8.95 16.26 13.19
CA GLN A 69 8.03 16.54 14.29
C GLN A 69 6.96 17.59 13.92
N ASP A 70 7.32 18.59 13.11
CA ASP A 70 6.38 19.59 12.59
C ASP A 70 5.28 18.93 11.75
N ARG A 71 5.65 18.08 10.78
CA ARG A 71 4.67 17.37 9.94
C ARG A 71 3.80 16.41 10.74
N ILE A 72 4.36 15.72 11.74
CA ILE A 72 3.58 14.87 12.66
C ILE A 72 2.52 15.70 13.37
N ASN A 73 2.91 16.84 13.95
CA ASN A 73 2.01 17.69 14.71
C ASN A 73 0.91 18.31 13.81
N ARG A 74 1.28 18.80 12.64
CA ARG A 74 0.33 19.37 11.66
C ARG A 74 -0.66 18.31 11.17
N ALA A 75 -0.20 17.11 10.84
CA ALA A 75 -1.06 16.02 10.39
C ALA A 75 -2.02 15.55 11.49
N LYS A 76 -1.54 15.38 12.73
CA LYS A 76 -2.40 15.08 13.88
C LYS A 76 -3.49 16.13 14.08
N ALA A 77 -3.10 17.41 14.08
CA ALA A 77 -4.05 18.50 14.25
C ALA A 77 -5.09 18.56 13.13
N ALA A 78 -4.68 18.31 11.88
CA ALA A 78 -5.60 18.28 10.73
C ALA A 78 -6.60 17.11 10.83
N ILE A 79 -6.13 15.91 11.19
CA ILE A 79 -6.99 14.74 11.38
C ILE A 79 -7.96 14.98 12.53
N LEU A 80 -7.48 15.54 13.65
CA LEU A 80 -8.32 15.83 14.81
C LEU A 80 -9.42 16.82 14.46
N ARG A 81 -9.10 17.94 13.78
CA ARG A 81 -10.11 18.90 13.27
C ARG A 81 -11.17 18.21 12.40
N ARG A 82 -10.76 17.27 11.54
CA ARG A 82 -11.68 16.50 10.70
C ARG A 82 -12.63 15.65 11.53
N VAL A 83 -12.12 14.93 12.54
CA VAL A 83 -12.93 14.13 13.45
C VAL A 83 -13.91 15.01 14.21
N GLU A 84 -13.43 16.09 14.86
CA GLU A 84 -14.24 17.02 15.63
C GLU A 84 -15.38 17.64 14.78
N SER A 85 -15.07 18.03 13.54
CA SER A 85 -16.06 18.52 12.60
C SER A 85 -17.13 17.48 12.28
N THR A 86 -16.77 16.20 12.23
CA THR A 86 -17.70 15.13 11.89
C THR A 86 -18.57 14.73 13.07
N VAL A 87 -18.00 14.69 14.29
CA VAL A 87 -18.75 14.33 15.50
C VAL A 87 -19.41 15.53 16.19
N HIS A 88 -19.14 16.75 15.71
CA HIS A 88 -19.62 18.02 16.26
C HIS A 88 -19.27 18.21 17.75
N LYS A 89 -18.07 17.78 18.13
CA LYS A 89 -17.59 17.77 19.51
C LYS A 89 -16.09 17.96 19.53
N SER A 90 -15.57 18.68 20.53
CA SER A 90 -14.13 18.74 20.78
C SER A 90 -13.62 17.41 21.35
N ILE A 91 -12.47 16.95 20.87
CA ILE A 91 -11.85 15.69 21.25
C ILE A 91 -10.48 15.94 21.87
N ASP A 92 -10.29 15.47 23.09
CA ASP A 92 -8.98 15.37 23.69
C ASP A 92 -8.34 14.03 23.28
N PRO A 93 -7.31 14.02 22.44
CA PRO A 93 -6.73 12.79 21.89
C PRO A 93 -6.05 11.91 22.95
N ASP A 94 -5.73 12.46 24.13
CA ASP A 94 -5.02 11.75 25.18
C ASP A 94 -5.98 10.98 26.12
N THR A 95 -7.25 11.35 26.15
CA THR A 95 -8.26 10.74 27.03
C THR A 95 -9.46 10.15 26.30
N ALA A 96 -9.65 10.47 25.03
CA ALA A 96 -10.81 10.07 24.25
C ALA A 96 -10.97 8.55 24.15
N THR A 97 -12.21 8.13 24.08
CA THR A 97 -12.67 6.73 23.92
C THR A 97 -13.37 6.55 22.58
N ASN A 98 -13.71 5.31 22.21
CA ASN A 98 -14.47 5.05 20.98
C ASN A 98 -15.87 5.70 20.99
N ASP A 99 -16.48 5.91 22.15
CA ASP A 99 -17.76 6.59 22.28
C ASP A 99 -17.70 8.07 21.89
N ASP A 100 -16.53 8.70 22.10
CA ASP A 100 -16.31 10.10 21.71
C ASP A 100 -16.35 10.30 20.19
N PHE A 101 -16.10 9.26 19.40
CA PHE A 101 -16.14 9.29 17.93
C PHE A 101 -17.42 8.74 17.37
N ASN A 102 -18.46 8.42 18.16
CA ASN A 102 -19.69 7.75 17.73
C ASN A 102 -19.42 6.43 17.01
N GLY A 103 -18.42 5.67 17.45
CA GLY A 103 -17.98 4.42 16.82
C GLY A 103 -17.23 4.60 15.50
N MET A 104 -16.98 5.83 15.07
CA MET A 104 -16.25 6.13 13.84
C MET A 104 -14.76 5.81 14.02
N SER A 105 -14.25 4.87 13.24
CA SER A 105 -12.86 4.42 13.31
C SER A 105 -12.01 4.85 12.11
N TYR A 106 -12.60 5.43 11.07
CA TYR A 106 -11.89 5.76 9.84
C TYR A 106 -12.33 7.11 9.24
N GLN A 107 -11.35 7.95 8.92
CA GLN A 107 -11.51 9.21 8.18
C GLN A 107 -11.00 9.03 6.76
N HIS A 108 -11.77 9.42 5.75
CA HIS A 108 -11.42 9.31 4.33
C HIS A 108 -11.25 10.68 3.71
N TYR A 109 -10.69 10.71 2.48
CA TYR A 109 -10.54 11.92 1.66
C TYR A 109 -9.70 13.02 2.32
N LEU A 110 -8.67 12.62 3.08
CA LEU A 110 -7.86 13.59 3.83
C LEU A 110 -6.92 14.41 2.95
N LEU A 111 -6.58 13.94 1.73
CA LEU A 111 -5.54 14.54 0.89
C LEU A 111 -5.66 16.06 0.76
N PHE A 112 -6.88 16.58 0.70
CA PHE A 112 -7.14 18.02 0.46
C PHE A 112 -7.61 18.78 1.69
N ASP A 113 -7.72 18.13 2.84
CA ASP A 113 -8.18 18.78 4.07
C ASP A 113 -7.14 19.74 4.67
N ASP A 114 -5.85 19.49 4.39
CA ASP A 114 -4.75 20.34 4.84
C ASP A 114 -3.54 20.20 3.91
N ALA A 115 -2.76 21.27 3.76
CA ALA A 115 -1.56 21.28 2.93
C ALA A 115 -0.49 20.26 3.37
N VAL A 116 -0.51 19.79 4.62
CA VAL A 116 0.44 18.79 5.12
C VAL A 116 0.28 17.43 4.44
N PHE A 117 -0.92 17.07 4.00
CA PHE A 117 -1.17 15.75 3.41
C PHE A 117 -0.51 15.57 2.03
N PRO A 118 -0.63 16.52 1.07
CA PRO A 118 0.19 16.48 -0.14
C PRO A 118 1.70 16.49 0.13
N GLU A 119 2.16 17.26 1.13
CA GLU A 119 3.58 17.25 1.51
C GLU A 119 4.04 15.86 1.98
N ILE A 120 3.24 15.15 2.77
CA ILE A 120 3.53 13.79 3.24
C ILE A 120 3.40 12.78 2.10
N LEU A 121 2.40 12.92 1.22
CA LEU A 121 2.23 12.05 0.05
C LEU A 121 3.46 12.03 -0.85
N LEU A 122 4.13 13.17 -0.99
CA LEU A 122 5.31 13.34 -1.86
C LEU A 122 6.64 12.96 -1.18
N GLU A 123 6.62 12.34 0.00
CA GLU A 123 7.85 11.87 0.65
C GLU A 123 8.59 10.86 -0.23
N PRO A 124 9.85 11.15 -0.60
CA PRO A 124 10.55 10.38 -1.63
C PRO A 124 10.86 8.94 -1.22
N LYS A 125 11.14 8.69 0.07
CA LYS A 125 11.53 7.36 0.54
C LYS A 125 10.40 6.32 0.43
N PRO A 126 9.19 6.55 0.96
CA PRO A 126 8.08 5.64 0.77
C PRO A 126 7.71 5.48 -0.71
N LEU A 127 7.65 6.58 -1.48
CA LEU A 127 7.28 6.53 -2.89
C LEU A 127 8.23 5.69 -3.73
N ALA A 128 9.54 5.69 -3.45
CA ALA A 128 10.48 4.84 -4.17
C ALA A 128 10.18 3.34 -4.00
N LEU A 129 9.76 2.93 -2.80
CA LEU A 129 9.37 1.54 -2.51
C LEU A 129 7.99 1.20 -3.09
N ILE A 130 7.06 2.14 -3.09
CA ILE A 130 5.75 1.99 -3.75
C ILE A 130 5.91 1.86 -5.27
N ASP A 131 6.72 2.70 -5.89
CA ASP A 131 7.02 2.61 -7.33
C ASP A 131 7.71 1.28 -7.68
N TYR A 132 8.52 0.72 -6.78
CA TYR A 132 9.07 -0.63 -6.97
C TYR A 132 8.00 -1.71 -7.02
N LEU A 133 6.99 -1.65 -6.15
CA LEU A 133 5.90 -2.63 -6.09
C LEU A 133 4.91 -2.49 -7.25
N LEU A 134 4.58 -1.27 -7.64
CA LEU A 134 3.45 -0.98 -8.53
C LEU A 134 3.86 -0.43 -9.90
N GLY A 135 5.10 0.03 -10.04
CA GLY A 135 5.59 0.76 -11.21
C GLY A 135 5.46 2.28 -11.06
N GLU A 136 6.23 3.02 -11.84
CA GLU A 136 6.28 4.50 -11.85
C GLU A 136 4.92 5.16 -12.16
N SER A 137 3.99 4.44 -12.76
CA SER A 137 2.65 4.92 -13.12
C SER A 137 1.59 4.68 -12.04
N CYS A 138 1.97 4.24 -10.84
CA CYS A 138 1.01 3.99 -9.77
C CYS A 138 0.23 5.26 -9.40
N VAL A 139 -0.98 5.04 -8.92
CA VAL A 139 -1.89 6.11 -8.49
C VAL A 139 -2.24 5.96 -7.01
N LEU A 140 -2.54 7.07 -6.36
CA LEU A 140 -3.09 7.07 -5.01
C LEU A 140 -4.55 6.59 -5.06
N SER A 141 -4.85 5.48 -4.41
CA SER A 141 -6.22 4.95 -4.31
C SER A 141 -7.04 5.69 -3.26
N SER A 142 -6.46 5.88 -2.08
CA SER A 142 -7.10 6.64 -0.99
C SER A 142 -6.06 7.16 0.00
N MET A 143 -6.41 8.22 0.73
CA MET A 143 -5.65 8.72 1.86
C MET A 143 -6.57 8.96 3.04
N GLY A 144 -6.34 8.24 4.13
CA GLY A 144 -7.20 8.26 5.30
C GLY A 144 -6.46 8.08 6.60
N SER A 145 -7.20 8.06 7.70
CA SER A 145 -6.68 7.83 9.04
C SER A 145 -7.57 6.86 9.79
N HIS A 146 -6.95 5.86 10.42
CA HIS A 146 -7.61 5.04 11.41
C HIS A 146 -7.49 5.70 12.78
N PHE A 147 -8.56 6.32 13.20
CA PHE A 147 -8.67 7.01 14.48
C PHE A 147 -9.35 6.07 15.48
N ARG A 148 -8.59 5.58 16.48
CA ARG A 148 -9.07 4.51 17.34
C ARG A 148 -8.79 4.78 18.82
N GLY A 149 -9.84 4.72 19.62
CA GLY A 149 -9.79 4.71 21.08
C GLY A 149 -9.57 3.30 21.66
N PRO A 150 -9.53 3.17 22.99
CA PRO A 150 -9.36 1.89 23.69
C PRO A 150 -10.55 0.96 23.53
N GLY A 151 -10.30 -0.33 23.71
CA GLY A 151 -11.31 -1.40 23.72
C GLY A 151 -11.70 -1.92 22.34
N GLY A 152 -12.76 -2.71 22.34
CA GLY A 152 -13.35 -3.32 21.16
C GLY A 152 -12.57 -4.52 20.62
N MET A 153 -12.79 -4.85 19.35
CA MET A 153 -12.15 -5.98 18.69
C MET A 153 -10.86 -5.61 17.99
N PRO A 154 -9.89 -6.52 17.88
CA PRO A 154 -8.75 -6.33 16.99
C PRO A 154 -9.23 -6.24 15.54
N LEU A 155 -8.42 -5.62 14.67
CA LEU A 155 -8.66 -5.64 13.23
C LEU A 155 -8.34 -7.04 12.70
N GLY A 156 -9.35 -7.69 12.08
CA GLY A 156 -9.20 -9.02 11.50
C GLY A 156 -8.05 -9.11 10.49
N ILE A 157 -7.37 -10.25 10.47
CA ILE A 157 -6.27 -10.48 9.54
C ILE A 157 -6.82 -10.67 8.13
N HIS A 158 -6.28 -9.92 7.17
CA HIS A 158 -6.68 -9.94 5.77
C HIS A 158 -5.52 -9.53 4.85
N ALA A 159 -5.67 -9.70 3.57
CA ALA A 159 -4.84 -9.08 2.53
C ALA A 159 -5.70 -8.08 1.75
N ASP A 160 -5.13 -6.91 1.42
CA ASP A 160 -5.82 -5.87 0.64
C ASP A 160 -5.89 -6.18 -0.85
N GLY A 161 -5.10 -7.15 -1.31
CA GLY A 161 -5.18 -7.67 -2.67
C GLY A 161 -6.59 -8.16 -2.97
N GLN A 162 -6.87 -8.48 -4.22
CA GLN A 162 -8.21 -8.77 -4.72
C GLN A 162 -9.11 -9.60 -3.81
N THR A 163 -10.34 -9.15 -3.69
CA THR A 163 -11.35 -9.72 -2.80
C THR A 163 -12.03 -10.99 -3.33
N ASP A 164 -11.84 -11.31 -4.59
CA ASP A 164 -12.43 -12.47 -5.28
C ASP A 164 -11.66 -13.78 -5.11
N GLY A 165 -10.78 -13.84 -4.11
CA GLY A 165 -10.12 -15.08 -3.66
C GLY A 165 -8.87 -15.47 -4.43
N PHE A 166 -8.48 -14.73 -5.46
CA PHE A 166 -7.29 -14.99 -6.25
C PHE A 166 -6.27 -13.85 -6.17
N LEU A 167 -5.12 -14.11 -5.56
CA LEU A 167 -4.01 -13.17 -5.49
C LEU A 167 -2.91 -13.54 -6.49
N THR A 168 -2.45 -12.57 -7.26
CA THR A 168 -1.35 -12.74 -8.21
C THR A 168 0.01 -12.47 -7.56
N ASP A 169 1.11 -12.90 -8.19
CA ASP A 169 2.47 -12.61 -7.71
C ASP A 169 2.80 -11.13 -7.70
N ALA A 170 2.30 -10.39 -8.69
CA ALA A 170 2.51 -8.96 -8.77
C ALA A 170 1.58 -8.20 -7.83
N ALA A 171 2.11 -7.20 -7.13
CA ALA A 171 1.29 -6.30 -6.35
C ALA A 171 0.34 -5.53 -7.27
N SER A 172 -0.95 -5.57 -6.99
CA SER A 172 -1.95 -4.67 -7.56
C SER A 172 -2.19 -3.44 -6.67
N ILE A 173 -1.96 -3.61 -5.38
CA ILE A 173 -2.08 -2.61 -4.31
C ILE A 173 -0.80 -2.61 -3.49
N ALA A 174 -0.43 -1.47 -2.97
CA ALA A 174 0.62 -1.30 -1.96
C ALA A 174 0.23 -0.19 -0.99
N ASN A 175 0.63 -0.33 0.24
CA ASN A 175 0.22 0.56 1.30
C ASN A 175 1.42 1.21 1.99
N CYS A 176 1.24 2.43 2.43
CA CYS A 176 2.14 3.14 3.32
C CYS A 176 1.36 3.71 4.50
N ASN A 177 1.74 3.34 5.70
CA ASN A 177 1.11 3.82 6.93
C ASN A 177 2.14 4.57 7.76
N TYR A 178 1.89 5.85 7.98
CA TYR A 178 2.72 6.72 8.81
C TYR A 178 2.19 6.73 10.24
N ALA A 179 3.02 6.39 11.21
CA ALA A 179 2.66 6.53 12.62
C ALA A 179 2.69 8.00 13.02
N LEU A 180 1.59 8.52 13.53
CA LEU A 180 1.50 9.87 14.09
C LEU A 180 1.43 9.85 15.61
N THR A 181 1.11 8.70 16.19
CA THR A 181 1.24 8.36 17.61
C THR A 181 2.07 7.08 17.75
N PRO A 182 2.63 6.76 18.91
CA PRO A 182 3.41 5.54 19.08
C PRO A 182 2.59 4.29 18.77
N TYR A 183 3.24 3.28 18.18
CA TYR A 183 2.71 1.96 17.93
C TYR A 183 3.42 0.95 18.83
N SER A 184 2.70 0.41 19.79
CA SER A 184 3.03 -0.80 20.54
C SER A 184 1.80 -1.71 20.56
N GLN A 185 1.96 -2.92 21.05
CA GLN A 185 0.83 -3.84 21.19
C GLN A 185 -0.34 -3.17 21.94
N GLU A 186 -0.09 -2.62 23.12
CA GLU A 186 -1.12 -1.96 23.96
C GLU A 186 -1.75 -0.73 23.29
N GLN A 187 -1.00 -0.07 22.41
CA GLN A 187 -1.48 1.10 21.66
C GLN A 187 -2.22 0.74 20.38
N GLY A 188 -2.44 -0.55 20.12
CA GLY A 188 -3.17 -1.02 18.94
C GLY A 188 -2.34 -1.06 17.67
N ALA A 189 -1.09 -1.51 17.77
CA ALA A 189 -0.16 -1.60 16.65
C ALA A 189 -0.68 -2.48 15.51
N LEU A 190 -0.16 -2.21 14.32
CA LEU A 190 -0.33 -3.07 13.15
C LEU A 190 0.29 -4.44 13.43
N VAL A 191 -0.35 -5.48 12.94
CA VAL A 191 0.11 -6.87 12.97
C VAL A 191 0.30 -7.35 11.55
N ILE A 192 1.44 -7.97 11.27
CA ILE A 192 1.81 -8.44 9.93
C ILE A 192 2.29 -9.90 10.00
N PHE A 193 2.02 -10.68 8.96
CA PHE A 193 2.58 -11.99 8.75
C PHE A 193 3.73 -11.91 7.73
N PRO A 194 5.01 -11.97 8.18
CA PRO A 194 6.14 -11.96 7.26
C PRO A 194 6.07 -13.08 6.23
N GLY A 195 6.34 -12.76 4.96
CA GLY A 195 6.32 -13.71 3.86
C GLY A 195 4.94 -14.16 3.36
N SER A 196 3.85 -13.67 3.98
CA SER A 196 2.49 -14.09 3.61
C SER A 196 2.06 -13.63 2.22
N HIS A 197 2.66 -12.57 1.67
CA HIS A 197 2.42 -12.09 0.30
C HIS A 197 2.69 -13.18 -0.76
N LEU A 198 3.55 -14.17 -0.46
CA LEU A 198 3.85 -15.29 -1.35
C LEU A 198 2.80 -16.40 -1.31
N LYS A 199 1.86 -16.38 -0.36
CA LYS A 199 0.83 -17.41 -0.23
C LYS A 199 -0.30 -17.32 -1.25
N LYS A 200 -0.48 -16.18 -1.89
CA LYS A 200 -1.46 -15.93 -2.98
C LYS A 200 -2.91 -16.29 -2.61
N ARG A 201 -3.28 -16.12 -1.36
CA ARG A 201 -4.63 -16.33 -0.85
C ARG A 201 -4.90 -15.45 0.37
N GLN A 202 -6.17 -15.31 0.70
CA GLN A 202 -6.57 -14.73 1.98
C GLN A 202 -6.22 -15.67 3.15
N PRO A 203 -6.02 -15.15 4.37
CA PRO A 203 -5.87 -15.97 5.56
C PRO A 203 -7.14 -16.78 5.83
N THR A 204 -6.98 -17.95 6.42
CA THR A 204 -8.07 -18.76 6.93
C THR A 204 -8.53 -18.26 8.31
N LEU A 205 -9.68 -18.77 8.81
CA LEU A 205 -10.15 -18.43 10.15
C LEU A 205 -9.14 -18.82 11.25
N HIS A 206 -8.41 -19.90 11.06
CA HIS A 206 -7.38 -20.37 12.00
C HIS A 206 -6.09 -19.55 11.95
N GLU A 207 -5.91 -18.74 10.91
CA GLU A 207 -4.78 -17.79 10.74
C GLU A 207 -5.18 -16.37 11.17
N ASN A 208 -6.31 -16.23 11.87
CA ASN A 208 -6.85 -14.98 12.40
C ASN A 208 -6.76 -14.95 13.93
N TRP A 209 -7.26 -13.87 14.53
CA TRP A 209 -7.36 -13.71 15.96
C TRP A 209 -8.18 -14.84 16.60
N LYS A 210 -7.79 -15.22 17.82
CA LYS A 210 -8.49 -16.19 18.64
C LYS A 210 -8.33 -15.89 20.13
N THR A 211 -9.11 -16.55 20.94
CA THR A 211 -9.00 -16.60 22.39
C THR A 211 -9.28 -18.04 22.84
N GLY A 212 -8.25 -18.74 23.32
CA GLY A 212 -8.35 -20.18 23.55
C GLY A 212 -8.69 -20.94 22.25
N ASP A 213 -9.78 -21.68 22.27
CA ASP A 213 -10.26 -22.45 21.10
C ASP A 213 -11.21 -21.66 20.18
N GLU A 214 -11.61 -20.44 20.58
CA GLU A 214 -12.58 -19.63 19.84
C GLU A 214 -11.90 -18.69 18.84
N THR A 215 -12.41 -18.67 17.62
CA THR A 215 -11.97 -17.76 16.56
C THR A 215 -12.62 -16.37 16.69
N LEU A 216 -12.06 -15.40 15.98
CA LEU A 216 -12.66 -14.06 15.87
C LEU A 216 -14.14 -14.14 15.47
N MET A 217 -14.51 -15.04 14.55
CA MET A 217 -15.89 -15.20 14.07
C MET A 217 -16.80 -15.79 15.15
N ASP A 218 -16.29 -16.70 15.99
CA ASP A 218 -17.06 -17.25 17.10
C ASP A 218 -17.40 -16.17 18.12
N ILE A 219 -16.42 -15.30 18.45
CA ILE A 219 -16.62 -14.16 19.35
C ILE A 219 -17.61 -13.16 18.75
N MET A 220 -17.49 -12.83 17.46
CA MET A 220 -18.44 -11.94 16.77
C MET A 220 -19.87 -12.49 16.80
N GLY A 221 -20.03 -13.81 16.69
CA GLY A 221 -21.33 -14.48 16.76
C GLY A 221 -22.01 -14.38 18.12
N LYS A 222 -21.25 -14.18 19.19
CA LYS A 222 -21.78 -14.06 20.57
C LYS A 222 -22.48 -12.72 20.85
N LYS A 223 -22.23 -11.69 20.03
CA LYS A 223 -22.78 -10.33 20.20
C LYS A 223 -22.50 -9.75 21.60
N LEU A 224 -21.28 -9.90 22.07
CA LEU A 224 -20.82 -9.41 23.36
C LEU A 224 -21.01 -7.89 23.47
N SER A 225 -21.31 -7.41 24.68
CA SER A 225 -21.26 -5.99 25.00
C SER A 225 -19.84 -5.43 24.94
N PRO A 226 -19.64 -4.12 24.84
CA PRO A 226 -18.30 -3.52 24.86
C PRO A 226 -17.45 -3.96 26.06
N SER A 227 -18.03 -4.01 27.27
CA SER A 227 -17.32 -4.46 28.47
C SER A 227 -16.91 -5.93 28.43
N GLU A 228 -17.78 -6.81 27.88
CA GLU A 228 -17.42 -8.22 27.67
C GLU A 228 -16.34 -8.41 26.63
N LEU A 229 -16.32 -7.59 25.57
CA LEU A 229 -15.27 -7.60 24.57
C LEU A 229 -13.93 -7.17 25.15
N ASP A 230 -13.93 -6.23 26.10
CA ASP A 230 -12.71 -5.75 26.76
C ASP A 230 -12.07 -6.81 27.65
N GLU A 231 -12.85 -7.78 28.14
CA GLU A 231 -12.36 -8.93 28.92
C GLU A 231 -11.80 -10.06 28.04
N VAL A 232 -12.00 -10.02 26.72
CA VAL A 232 -11.49 -11.06 25.82
C VAL A 232 -9.96 -10.97 25.72
N ASN A 233 -9.28 -12.04 26.09
CA ASN A 233 -7.83 -12.15 25.97
C ASN A 233 -7.44 -12.61 24.56
N TRP A 234 -7.22 -11.66 23.66
CA TRP A 234 -6.84 -11.93 22.29
C TRP A 234 -5.40 -12.44 22.17
N GLU A 235 -5.22 -13.51 21.44
CA GLU A 235 -3.92 -14.11 21.17
C GLU A 235 -3.38 -13.65 19.81
N LEU A 236 -2.08 -13.24 19.79
CA LEU A 236 -1.38 -12.97 18.53
C LEU A 236 -1.40 -14.23 17.64
N PRO A 237 -1.92 -14.14 16.42
CA PRO A 237 -1.96 -15.29 15.52
C PRO A 237 -0.55 -15.85 15.27
N ARG A 238 -0.43 -17.17 15.27
CA ARG A 238 0.87 -17.84 15.13
C ARG A 238 1.55 -17.48 13.81
N GLY A 239 2.75 -16.94 13.91
CA GLY A 239 3.56 -16.51 12.76
C GLY A 239 3.37 -15.03 12.41
N ALA A 240 2.45 -14.33 13.09
CA ALA A 240 2.34 -12.87 13.00
C ALA A 240 3.37 -12.18 13.87
N VAL A 241 3.68 -10.95 13.54
CA VAL A 241 4.54 -10.05 14.33
C VAL A 241 3.82 -8.72 14.56
N THR A 242 4.01 -8.16 15.75
CA THR A 242 3.57 -6.80 16.05
C THR A 242 4.56 -5.81 15.47
N VAL A 243 4.06 -4.83 14.71
CA VAL A 243 4.88 -3.77 14.10
C VAL A 243 4.98 -2.60 15.08
N GLU A 244 6.05 -2.56 15.84
CA GLU A 244 6.32 -1.48 16.80
C GLU A 244 7.16 -0.39 16.16
N ILE A 245 6.60 0.81 16.05
CA ILE A 245 7.22 1.96 15.41
C ILE A 245 6.94 3.26 16.18
N ALA A 246 7.85 4.20 16.02
CA ALA A 246 7.75 5.54 16.63
C ALA A 246 6.96 6.51 15.72
N PRO A 247 6.42 7.61 16.29
CA PRO A 247 5.86 8.68 15.47
C PRO A 247 6.89 9.20 14.46
N GLY A 248 6.45 9.34 13.21
CA GLY A 248 7.29 9.74 12.08
C GLY A 248 7.89 8.59 11.30
N ASP A 249 7.84 7.36 11.79
CA ASP A 249 8.17 6.18 11.01
C ASP A 249 7.05 5.83 10.02
N ALA A 250 7.40 5.14 8.94
CA ALA A 250 6.45 4.61 7.98
C ALA A 250 6.63 3.10 7.81
N VAL A 251 5.53 2.36 7.74
CA VAL A 251 5.52 0.96 7.33
C VAL A 251 4.92 0.85 5.93
N ILE A 252 5.64 0.17 5.04
CA ILE A 252 5.22 -0.07 3.66
C ILE A 252 5.04 -1.58 3.46
N TRP A 253 3.95 -1.99 2.81
CA TRP A 253 3.72 -3.41 2.54
C TRP A 253 3.07 -3.68 1.18
N HIS A 254 3.37 -4.84 0.66
CA HIS A 254 2.76 -5.42 -0.53
C HIS A 254 1.28 -5.75 -0.25
N GLY A 255 0.35 -5.42 -1.12
CA GLY A 255 -1.07 -5.58 -0.87
C GLY A 255 -1.53 -7.02 -0.57
N ASN A 256 -0.74 -8.02 -0.95
CA ASN A 256 -1.02 -9.43 -0.61
C ASN A 256 -0.51 -9.83 0.79
N THR A 257 0.22 -8.97 1.48
CA THR A 257 0.72 -9.24 2.82
C THR A 257 -0.44 -9.29 3.80
N TRP A 258 -0.57 -10.39 4.53
CA TRP A 258 -1.59 -10.52 5.56
C TRP A 258 -1.27 -9.59 6.72
N HIS A 259 -2.25 -8.80 7.08
CA HIS A 259 -2.12 -7.85 8.16
C HIS A 259 -3.46 -7.63 8.86
N GLY A 260 -3.37 -7.04 10.04
CA GLY A 260 -4.48 -6.64 10.88
C GLY A 260 -3.97 -5.67 11.95
N GLY A 261 -4.58 -5.65 13.11
CA GLY A 261 -4.12 -4.76 14.17
C GLY A 261 -4.64 -5.16 15.53
N TRP A 262 -3.82 -4.94 16.55
CA TRP A 262 -4.24 -5.06 17.93
C TRP A 262 -5.38 -4.09 18.22
N ARG A 263 -6.24 -4.45 19.17
CA ARG A 263 -7.07 -3.44 19.83
C ARG A 263 -6.16 -2.49 20.64
N ARG A 264 -6.67 -1.34 20.98
CA ARG A 264 -5.96 -0.44 21.89
C ARG A 264 -6.41 -0.72 23.32
N ASP A 265 -5.45 -0.88 24.23
CA ASP A 265 -5.71 -1.23 25.65
C ASP A 265 -5.37 -0.09 26.61
N VAL A 266 -4.84 1.05 26.11
CA VAL A 266 -4.47 2.21 26.90
C VAL A 266 -5.33 3.42 26.58
N PRO A 267 -5.52 4.39 27.50
CA PRO A 267 -6.28 5.60 27.25
C PRO A 267 -5.80 6.41 26.06
N GLY A 268 -6.68 7.26 25.54
CA GLY A 268 -6.40 8.12 24.39
C GLY A 268 -6.55 7.42 23.05
N THR A 269 -6.09 8.07 21.99
CA THR A 269 -6.31 7.62 20.63
C THR A 269 -5.04 7.27 19.90
N ARG A 270 -5.10 6.21 19.06
CA ARG A 270 -4.12 5.96 18.02
C ARG A 270 -4.50 6.74 16.78
N ILE A 271 -3.57 7.53 16.27
CA ILE A 271 -3.71 8.29 15.03
C ILE A 271 -2.62 7.87 14.07
N ASN A 272 -2.99 7.54 12.85
CA ASN A 272 -2.08 7.28 11.75
C ASN A 272 -2.51 8.06 10.51
N LEU A 273 -1.65 8.12 9.51
CA LEU A 273 -2.02 8.51 8.16
C LEU A 273 -1.71 7.33 7.24
N ALA A 274 -2.74 6.82 6.58
CA ALA A 274 -2.62 5.69 5.67
C ALA A 274 -2.81 6.17 4.23
N ALA A 275 -1.83 5.87 3.37
CA ALA A 275 -1.89 6.10 1.94
C ALA A 275 -1.92 4.74 1.22
N TYR A 276 -3.00 4.49 0.47
CA TYR A 276 -3.21 3.29 -0.31
C TYR A 276 -2.97 3.60 -1.78
N PHE A 277 -2.11 2.80 -2.42
CA PHE A 277 -1.74 2.97 -3.82
C PHE A 277 -2.18 1.77 -4.63
N CYS A 278 -2.50 1.99 -5.89
CA CYS A 278 -2.83 0.90 -6.81
C CYS A 278 -2.21 1.13 -8.19
N ARG A 279 -2.24 0.08 -9.02
CA ARG A 279 -1.85 0.20 -10.43
C ARG A 279 -2.87 1.05 -11.20
N PRO A 280 -2.44 1.77 -12.25
CA PRO A 280 -3.28 2.76 -12.94
C PRO A 280 -4.51 2.18 -13.65
N PHE A 281 -4.56 0.88 -13.86
CA PHE A 281 -5.73 0.20 -14.45
C PHE A 281 -6.80 -0.23 -13.44
N MET A 282 -6.58 0.06 -12.16
CA MET A 282 -7.54 -0.21 -11.09
C MET A 282 -8.37 1.04 -10.77
N SER A 283 -9.63 0.84 -10.40
CA SER A 283 -10.43 1.92 -9.85
C SER A 283 -9.91 2.33 -8.47
N THR A 284 -9.73 3.63 -8.27
CA THR A 284 -9.37 4.16 -6.96
C THR A 284 -10.53 4.08 -5.98
N GLN A 285 -10.24 3.89 -4.69
CA GLN A 285 -11.26 3.90 -3.63
C GLN A 285 -11.89 5.29 -3.49
N GLU A 286 -11.06 6.33 -3.49
CA GLU A 286 -11.52 7.71 -3.48
C GLU A 286 -11.60 8.25 -4.90
N ARG A 287 -12.73 8.90 -5.21
CA ARG A 287 -12.92 9.62 -6.48
C ARG A 287 -12.64 11.08 -6.24
N ARG A 288 -11.62 11.59 -6.92
CA ARG A 288 -11.17 12.97 -6.82
C ARG A 288 -11.52 13.69 -8.11
N GLY A 289 -12.12 14.88 -7.97
CA GLY A 289 -12.32 15.82 -9.07
C GLY A 289 -11.51 17.08 -8.78
N ASP A 290 -10.86 17.62 -9.77
CA ASP A 290 -10.09 18.87 -9.74
C ASP A 290 -10.98 20.08 -9.41
N ASP A 291 -12.26 20.03 -9.79
CA ASP A 291 -13.27 21.05 -9.53
C ASP A 291 -13.52 21.29 -8.03
N ARG A 292 -13.21 20.31 -7.18
CA ARG A 292 -13.43 20.42 -5.72
C ARG A 292 -12.29 21.11 -4.98
N TYR A 293 -11.08 21.07 -5.53
CA TYR A 293 -9.86 21.46 -4.83
C TYR A 293 -8.88 22.23 -5.74
N PRO A 294 -9.35 23.25 -6.45
CA PRO A 294 -8.56 23.92 -7.50
C PRO A 294 -7.27 24.56 -6.97
N GLU A 295 -7.24 24.99 -5.71
CA GLU A 295 -6.07 25.61 -5.10
C GLU A 295 -4.92 24.59 -4.89
N VAL A 296 -5.25 23.35 -4.52
CA VAL A 296 -4.24 22.31 -4.35
C VAL A 296 -3.69 21.88 -5.71
N PHE A 297 -4.57 21.68 -6.71
CA PHE A 297 -4.13 21.36 -8.07
C PHE A 297 -3.25 22.48 -8.64
N ALA A 298 -3.61 23.75 -8.44
CA ALA A 298 -2.80 24.88 -8.88
C ALA A 298 -1.42 24.91 -8.21
N ARG A 299 -1.34 24.58 -6.91
CA ARG A 299 -0.07 24.54 -6.17
C ARG A 299 0.90 23.50 -6.71
N TYR A 300 0.40 22.36 -7.15
CA TYR A 300 1.19 21.22 -7.62
C TYR A 300 1.08 21.02 -9.14
N ALA A 301 0.65 22.05 -9.89
CA ALA A 301 0.40 21.95 -11.33
C ALA A 301 1.64 21.49 -12.14
N ASP A 302 2.84 21.87 -11.69
CA ASP A 302 4.11 21.51 -12.33
C ASP A 302 4.76 20.28 -11.70
N ASP A 303 4.15 19.68 -10.66
CA ASP A 303 4.68 18.48 -10.02
C ASP A 303 4.16 17.23 -10.74
N LEU A 304 5.03 16.64 -11.57
CA LEU A 304 4.71 15.44 -12.32
C LEU A 304 4.37 14.25 -11.42
N THR A 305 5.01 14.13 -10.25
CA THR A 305 4.74 13.06 -9.29
C THR A 305 3.35 13.19 -8.68
N PHE A 306 2.96 14.40 -8.32
CA PHE A 306 1.61 14.69 -7.81
C PHE A 306 0.55 14.40 -8.88
N ALA A 307 0.73 14.93 -10.09
CA ALA A 307 -0.19 14.71 -11.22
C ALA A 307 -0.35 13.20 -11.54
N LYS A 308 0.76 12.44 -11.55
CA LYS A 308 0.75 10.99 -11.71
C LYS A 308 -0.08 10.31 -10.63
N LEU A 309 0.18 10.64 -9.35
CA LEU A 309 -0.51 10.02 -8.21
C LEU A 309 -2.01 10.28 -8.21
N LEU A 310 -2.45 11.39 -8.80
CA LEU A 310 -3.88 11.70 -8.97
C LEU A 310 -4.50 11.12 -10.24
N GLY A 311 -3.71 10.42 -11.05
CA GLY A 311 -4.18 9.81 -12.30
C GLY A 311 -4.32 10.78 -13.47
N GLU A 312 -3.81 12.02 -13.36
CA GLU A 312 -3.83 13.01 -14.43
C GLU A 312 -2.82 12.69 -15.56
N LYS A 313 -1.80 11.92 -15.23
CA LYS A 313 -0.82 11.42 -16.20
C LYS A 313 -1.07 9.93 -16.43
N THR A 314 -1.59 9.63 -17.58
CA THR A 314 -1.93 8.26 -17.94
C THR A 314 -0.73 7.54 -18.58
N PHE A 315 -0.63 6.31 -18.26
CA PHE A 315 0.20 5.30 -18.84
C PHE A 315 -0.08 5.16 -20.33
N ASN A 316 0.54 5.28 -21.30
CA ASN A 316 0.29 5.26 -22.74
C ASN A 316 -0.16 6.58 -23.41
N GLY A 317 -0.07 7.70 -22.74
CA GLY A 317 -0.45 8.98 -23.32
C GLY A 317 -1.90 9.06 -23.78
N TRP A 318 -2.84 8.40 -23.08
CA TRP A 318 -4.27 8.59 -23.30
C TRP A 318 -4.67 10.01 -22.95
N ARG A 319 -5.41 10.63 -23.84
CA ARG A 319 -5.97 11.97 -23.68
C ARG A 319 -7.48 11.87 -23.83
N GLU A 320 -8.18 12.97 -23.64
CA GLU A 320 -9.62 13.04 -23.82
C GLU A 320 -10.03 12.58 -25.23
N GLU A 321 -9.24 12.94 -26.24
CA GLU A 321 -9.46 12.54 -27.65
C GLU A 321 -9.02 11.12 -28.00
N GLY A 322 -8.41 10.41 -27.05
CA GLY A 322 -7.90 9.05 -27.26
C GLY A 322 -6.38 8.93 -27.10
N PRO A 323 -5.78 7.81 -27.48
CA PRO A 323 -4.35 7.57 -27.29
C PRO A 323 -3.50 8.43 -28.24
N ASP A 324 -2.44 9.02 -27.71
CA ASP A 324 -1.41 9.64 -28.54
C ASP A 324 -0.54 8.56 -29.16
N LEU A 325 -0.80 8.27 -30.43
CA LEU A 325 -0.02 7.31 -31.20
C LEU A 325 1.18 7.92 -31.93
N THR A 326 1.37 9.25 -31.82
CA THR A 326 2.54 9.91 -32.39
C THR A 326 3.79 9.57 -31.57
N GLY A 327 4.87 9.24 -32.24
CA GLY A 327 6.11 8.85 -31.57
C GLY A 327 6.07 7.52 -30.80
N LYS A 328 5.10 6.65 -31.09
CA LYS A 328 5.02 5.32 -30.49
C LYS A 328 6.32 4.56 -30.73
N LYS A 329 7.05 4.27 -29.68
CA LYS A 329 8.21 3.40 -29.71
C LYS A 329 7.79 1.96 -29.38
N THR A 330 8.55 1.02 -29.85
CA THR A 330 8.24 -0.41 -29.77
C THR A 330 8.57 -1.07 -28.42
N SER A 331 9.27 -0.37 -27.55
CA SER A 331 9.64 -0.90 -26.22
C SER A 331 8.76 -0.34 -25.12
N PRO A 332 8.53 -1.11 -24.06
CA PRO A 332 7.86 -0.61 -22.86
C PRO A 332 8.57 0.62 -22.29
N ARG A 333 7.79 1.55 -21.79
CA ARG A 333 8.31 2.78 -21.21
C ARG A 333 7.74 3.02 -19.82
N GLY A 334 8.52 3.63 -19.00
CA GLY A 334 8.05 4.25 -17.78
C GLY A 334 7.36 5.59 -18.05
N LEU A 335 6.82 6.18 -17.00
CA LEU A 335 6.14 7.48 -17.04
C LEU A 335 7.03 8.62 -17.53
N TYR A 336 8.32 8.53 -17.26
CA TYR A 336 9.33 9.59 -17.49
C TYR A 336 10.18 9.38 -18.76
N ASP A 337 9.80 8.44 -19.62
CA ASP A 337 10.51 8.15 -20.88
C ASP A 337 10.10 9.08 -22.02
#